data_ce61c7700e2fe9fe73612050571f894c
#
_entry.id   ce61c7700e2fe9fe73612050571f894c
#
_cell.length_a   1.000
_cell.length_b   1.000
_cell.length_c   1.000
_cell.angle_alpha   90.00
_cell.angle_beta   90.00
_cell.angle_gamma   90.00
#
_symmetry.space_group_name_H-M   'P 1'
#
loop_
_entity.id
_entity.type
_entity.pdbx_description
1 polymer ?
#
loop_
_entity_poly.entity_id
_entity_poly.type
_entity_poly.pdbx_seq_one_letter_code
_entity_poly.pdbx_strand_id
1 'polypeptide(L)'
;MNKAKYKLWEITRYGISGETDLKEGIGKIVDINGCTLLRCTQGHGVVSIDFREMKVSAGCLVVLTGDLPFIPIELSRDFHAYYISVPKALADETFYKVASSFWDLLYKHPVLPTTPEQDRLLKHWFIQTDWIINHCDTEQAKDVVRNNFYNLFVAIDNEMRRTGIEEVSNFSKNRSWKLYNDFYTLLSRHHTKHHDVKYYADKLHITPDYLYKLFHRIENISPKEMIDRFVIVSIKILLQNTDLSIKNIAAELHFDDPPYMCRFFRRMTGMSPLEYRDSVKK
;
A
#
# COMPACT_ATOMS: atom_id res chain seq x y z
N MET A 1 22.22 6.35 -14.19
CA MET A 1 21.46 6.07 -15.44
C MET A 1 20.01 5.83 -15.07
N ASN A 2 19.15 6.83 -15.35
CA ASN A 2 17.70 6.68 -15.15
C ASN A 2 17.19 5.72 -16.25
N LYS A 3 17.06 4.42 -15.96
CA LYS A 3 16.35 3.53 -16.88
C LYS A 3 14.88 3.94 -16.83
N ALA A 4 14.36 4.45 -17.94
CA ALA A 4 12.95 4.79 -18.08
C ALA A 4 12.11 3.59 -17.64
N LYS A 5 11.26 3.77 -16.63
CA LYS A 5 10.31 2.75 -16.21
C LYS A 5 9.29 2.55 -17.32
N TYR A 6 8.93 1.30 -17.60
CA TYR A 6 7.89 0.96 -18.55
C TYR A 6 6.51 1.18 -17.90
N LYS A 7 5.72 2.07 -18.49
CA LYS A 7 4.38 2.39 -17.99
C LYS A 7 3.37 1.47 -18.69
N LEU A 8 2.82 0.54 -17.97
CA LEU A 8 1.85 -0.42 -18.50
C LEU A 8 0.44 0.18 -18.57
N TRP A 9 0.09 1.01 -17.57
CA TRP A 9 -1.19 1.73 -17.47
C TRP A 9 -1.01 3.06 -16.77
N GLU A 10 -1.98 3.95 -16.94
CA GLU A 10 -2.03 5.23 -16.26
C GLU A 10 -3.22 5.26 -15.31
N ILE A 11 -2.96 5.35 -14.01
CA ILE A 11 -4.00 5.39 -13.00
C ILE A 11 -4.67 6.75 -13.03
N THR A 12 -5.96 6.78 -13.32
CA THR A 12 -6.79 7.98 -13.29
C THR A 12 -7.64 8.01 -12.02
N ARG A 13 -7.87 9.19 -11.44
CA ARG A 13 -8.70 9.40 -10.25
C ARG A 13 -8.38 8.43 -9.12
N TYR A 14 -9.26 7.43 -8.88
CA TYR A 14 -9.18 6.48 -7.77
C TYR A 14 -8.83 5.05 -8.18
N GLY A 15 -8.60 4.80 -9.45
CA GLY A 15 -8.14 3.49 -9.92
C GLY A 15 -8.27 3.31 -11.42
N ILE A 16 -7.73 2.21 -11.89
CA ILE A 16 -7.87 1.70 -13.24
C ILE A 16 -7.96 0.18 -13.20
N SER A 17 -8.71 -0.40 -14.12
CA SER A 17 -8.85 -1.84 -14.31
C SER A 17 -8.76 -2.21 -15.78
N GLY A 18 -8.37 -3.43 -16.07
CA GLY A 18 -8.28 -3.93 -17.44
C GLY A 18 -7.64 -5.30 -17.52
N GLU A 19 -7.26 -5.65 -18.74
CA GLU A 19 -6.62 -6.92 -19.08
C GLU A 19 -5.19 -6.67 -19.58
N THR A 20 -4.32 -7.64 -19.36
CA THR A 20 -2.93 -7.57 -19.81
C THR A 20 -2.35 -8.96 -20.06
N ASP A 21 -1.46 -9.06 -21.04
CA ASP A 21 -0.59 -10.21 -21.24
C ASP A 21 0.85 -9.97 -20.76
N LEU A 22 1.14 -8.76 -20.25
CA LEU A 22 2.44 -8.29 -19.73
C LEU A 22 3.60 -8.39 -20.74
N LYS A 23 3.39 -8.81 -21.98
CA LYS A 23 4.46 -9.12 -22.94
C LYS A 23 5.33 -7.91 -23.29
N GLU A 24 4.74 -6.73 -23.42
CA GLU A 24 5.48 -5.50 -23.71
C GLU A 24 6.41 -5.08 -22.56
N GLY A 25 6.13 -5.56 -21.34
CA GLY A 25 6.92 -5.33 -20.14
C GLY A 25 8.06 -6.31 -19.92
N ILE A 26 8.19 -7.37 -20.73
CA ILE A 26 9.23 -8.40 -20.55
C ILE A 26 10.63 -7.76 -20.52
N GLY A 27 11.39 -8.06 -19.47
CA GLY A 27 12.74 -7.53 -19.23
C GLY A 27 12.81 -6.05 -18.83
N LYS A 28 11.67 -5.37 -18.64
CA LYS A 28 11.60 -3.97 -18.24
C LYS A 28 11.02 -3.83 -16.85
N ILE A 29 11.46 -2.81 -16.11
CA ILE A 29 10.82 -2.45 -14.84
C ILE A 29 9.46 -1.82 -15.16
N VAL A 30 8.38 -2.48 -14.78
CA VAL A 30 7.02 -1.95 -14.89
C VAL A 30 6.78 -0.96 -13.77
N ASP A 31 6.29 0.22 -14.11
CA ASP A 31 5.98 1.27 -13.13
C ASP A 31 4.64 0.98 -12.46
N ILE A 32 4.69 0.49 -11.23
CA ILE A 32 3.53 0.26 -10.38
C ILE A 32 3.39 1.47 -9.44
N ASN A 33 2.48 2.37 -9.77
CA ASN A 33 2.27 3.58 -8.97
C ASN A 33 1.07 3.39 -8.02
N GLY A 34 1.31 2.77 -6.87
CA GLY A 34 0.27 2.48 -5.87
C GLY A 34 0.18 1.00 -5.54
N CYS A 35 -1.01 0.44 -5.53
CA CYS A 35 -1.23 -0.99 -5.36
C CYS A 35 -1.93 -1.59 -6.58
N THR A 36 -1.37 -2.66 -7.12
CA THR A 36 -1.95 -3.41 -8.23
C THR A 36 -2.18 -4.86 -7.83
N LEU A 37 -3.38 -5.32 -8.10
CA LEU A 37 -3.75 -6.73 -8.03
C LEU A 37 -3.79 -7.31 -9.45
N LEU A 38 -3.05 -8.40 -9.68
CA LEU A 38 -3.11 -9.15 -10.94
C LEU A 38 -3.73 -10.52 -10.65
N ARG A 39 -4.87 -10.80 -11.25
CA ARG A 39 -5.48 -12.13 -11.24
C ARG A 39 -5.09 -12.85 -12.53
N CYS A 40 -4.19 -13.83 -12.43
CA CYS A 40 -3.76 -14.62 -13.58
C CYS A 40 -4.86 -15.63 -13.96
N THR A 41 -5.34 -15.57 -15.19
CA THR A 41 -6.47 -16.38 -15.66
C THR A 41 -6.05 -17.46 -16.63
N GLN A 42 -4.96 -17.26 -17.36
CA GLN A 42 -4.46 -18.22 -18.34
C GLN A 42 -2.93 -18.20 -18.35
N GLY A 43 -2.35 -19.31 -18.78
CA GLY A 43 -0.92 -19.45 -18.98
C GLY A 43 -0.10 -19.52 -17.70
N HIS A 44 1.20 -19.36 -17.88
CA HIS A 44 2.18 -19.37 -16.79
C HIS A 44 3.40 -18.51 -17.16
N GLY A 45 4.26 -18.24 -16.17
CA GLY A 45 5.47 -17.49 -16.42
C GLY A 45 6.34 -17.33 -15.20
N VAL A 46 7.39 -16.54 -15.37
CA VAL A 46 8.31 -16.12 -14.32
C VAL A 46 8.32 -14.59 -14.29
N VAL A 47 8.15 -14.04 -13.11
CA VAL A 47 8.23 -12.60 -12.84
C VAL A 47 9.26 -12.33 -11.76
N SER A 48 9.87 -11.16 -11.77
CA SER A 48 10.71 -10.68 -10.68
C SER A 48 9.96 -9.62 -9.89
N ILE A 49 9.82 -9.83 -8.59
CA ILE A 49 9.25 -8.85 -7.64
C ILE A 49 10.32 -8.60 -6.59
N ASP A 50 10.74 -7.35 -6.43
CA ASP A 50 11.87 -6.98 -5.57
C ASP A 50 13.13 -7.82 -5.86
N PHE A 51 13.46 -7.98 -7.16
CA PHE A 51 14.59 -8.79 -7.67
C PHE A 51 14.55 -10.28 -7.27
N ARG A 52 13.43 -10.78 -6.76
CA ARG A 52 13.21 -12.20 -6.47
C ARG A 52 12.36 -12.82 -7.58
N GLU A 53 12.86 -13.87 -8.20
CA GLU A 53 12.12 -14.60 -9.23
C GLU A 53 11.00 -15.46 -8.62
N MET A 54 9.82 -15.36 -9.19
CA MET A 54 8.62 -16.05 -8.74
C MET A 54 7.87 -16.61 -9.95
N LYS A 55 7.34 -17.82 -9.77
CA LYS A 55 6.48 -18.45 -10.78
C LYS A 55 5.05 -17.93 -10.62
N VAL A 56 4.43 -17.58 -11.74
CA VAL A 56 3.02 -17.23 -11.83
C VAL A 56 2.31 -18.18 -12.77
N SER A 57 1.05 -18.47 -12.48
CA SER A 57 0.22 -19.36 -13.31
C SER A 57 -1.25 -18.99 -13.21
N ALA A 58 -2.06 -19.50 -14.11
CA ALA A 58 -3.50 -19.43 -13.96
C ALA A 58 -3.94 -19.89 -12.55
N GLY A 59 -4.87 -19.16 -11.95
CA GLY A 59 -5.31 -19.41 -10.57
C GLY A 59 -4.36 -18.85 -9.50
N CYS A 60 -3.59 -17.80 -9.80
CA CYS A 60 -2.89 -17.04 -8.77
C CYS A 60 -3.32 -15.56 -8.75
N LEU A 61 -3.25 -14.97 -7.57
CA LEU A 61 -3.36 -13.54 -7.35
C LEU A 61 -1.97 -12.98 -7.04
N VAL A 62 -1.52 -11.99 -7.81
CA VAL A 62 -0.27 -11.27 -7.53
C VAL A 62 -0.61 -9.91 -6.94
N VAL A 63 -0.01 -9.58 -5.80
CA VAL A 63 -0.17 -8.28 -5.13
C VAL A 63 1.11 -7.48 -5.30
N LEU A 64 1.01 -6.37 -6.02
CA LEU A 64 2.14 -5.49 -6.31
C LEU A 64 1.94 -4.15 -5.60
N THR A 65 2.96 -3.70 -4.89
CA THR A 65 3.00 -2.36 -4.28
C THR A 65 4.00 -1.48 -5.01
N GLY A 66 3.70 -0.19 -5.11
CA GLY A 66 4.48 0.76 -5.93
C GLY A 66 5.93 0.97 -5.52
N ASP A 67 6.31 0.48 -4.35
CA ASP A 67 7.67 0.61 -3.82
C ASP A 67 8.58 -0.56 -4.24
N LEU A 68 8.01 -1.62 -4.88
CA LEU A 68 8.75 -2.81 -5.29
C LEU A 68 8.93 -2.85 -6.82
N PRO A 69 10.16 -3.04 -7.33
CA PRO A 69 10.37 -3.24 -8.76
C PRO A 69 9.72 -4.55 -9.22
N PHE A 70 8.87 -4.44 -10.25
CA PHE A 70 8.21 -5.57 -10.90
C PHE A 70 8.71 -5.71 -12.34
N ILE A 71 9.15 -6.91 -12.72
CA ILE A 71 9.71 -7.20 -14.04
C ILE A 71 9.16 -8.55 -14.53
N PRO A 72 8.33 -8.61 -15.56
CA PRO A 72 8.03 -9.86 -16.27
C PRO A 72 9.33 -10.39 -16.91
N ILE A 73 9.69 -11.66 -16.66
CA ILE A 73 10.90 -12.27 -17.20
C ILE A 73 10.57 -13.15 -18.40
N GLU A 74 9.69 -14.11 -18.19
CA GLU A 74 9.27 -15.07 -19.20
C GLU A 74 7.78 -15.39 -19.03
N LEU A 75 7.04 -15.37 -20.13
CA LEU A 75 5.60 -15.63 -20.11
C LEU A 75 5.23 -16.57 -21.27
N SER A 76 4.31 -17.51 -21.00
CA SER A 76 3.75 -18.38 -22.03
C SER A 76 2.94 -17.57 -23.04
N ARG A 77 2.71 -18.15 -24.23
CA ARG A 77 1.99 -17.44 -25.32
C ARG A 77 0.57 -17.08 -24.97
N ASP A 78 -0.05 -17.89 -24.13
CA ASP A 78 -1.43 -17.76 -23.64
C ASP A 78 -1.54 -17.01 -22.30
N PHE A 79 -0.44 -16.45 -21.79
CA PHE A 79 -0.50 -15.72 -20.52
C PHE A 79 -1.48 -14.56 -20.60
N HIS A 80 -2.38 -14.54 -19.63
CA HIS A 80 -3.40 -13.50 -19.51
C HIS A 80 -3.77 -13.24 -18.05
N ALA A 81 -3.93 -11.97 -17.71
CA ALA A 81 -4.31 -11.54 -16.38
C ALA A 81 -5.27 -10.34 -16.43
N TYR A 82 -6.21 -10.31 -15.49
CA TYR A 82 -6.95 -9.09 -15.15
C TYR A 82 -6.18 -8.30 -14.11
N TYR A 83 -6.17 -6.98 -14.23
CA TYR A 83 -5.58 -6.13 -13.23
C TYR A 83 -6.57 -5.08 -12.71
N ILE A 84 -6.39 -4.72 -11.44
CA ILE A 84 -6.96 -3.54 -10.82
C ILE A 84 -5.83 -2.82 -10.11
N SER A 85 -5.64 -1.55 -10.41
CA SER A 85 -4.60 -0.72 -9.84
C SER A 85 -5.21 0.53 -9.21
N VAL A 86 -4.83 0.83 -7.99
CA VAL A 86 -5.26 2.03 -7.26
C VAL A 86 -4.07 2.93 -6.96
N PRO A 87 -4.27 4.27 -6.95
CA PRO A 87 -3.17 5.21 -6.72
C PRO A 87 -2.61 5.08 -5.30
N LYS A 88 -1.36 5.47 -5.13
CA LYS A 88 -0.63 5.38 -3.86
C LYS A 88 -1.40 5.99 -2.69
N ALA A 89 -2.03 7.14 -2.89
CA ALA A 89 -2.79 7.81 -1.83
C ALA A 89 -3.94 6.94 -1.29
N LEU A 90 -4.67 6.23 -2.18
CA LEU A 90 -5.76 5.34 -1.78
C LEU A 90 -5.21 4.03 -1.18
N ALA A 91 -4.14 3.52 -1.75
CA ALA A 91 -3.44 2.36 -1.22
C ALA A 91 -2.95 2.60 0.21
N ASP A 92 -2.28 3.72 0.46
CA ASP A 92 -1.78 4.10 1.79
C ASP A 92 -2.93 4.21 2.81
N GLU A 93 -4.08 4.82 2.44
CA GLU A 93 -5.28 4.89 3.29
C GLU A 93 -5.85 3.51 3.65
N THR A 94 -5.74 2.55 2.74
CA THR A 94 -6.17 1.16 2.94
C THR A 94 -5.17 0.39 3.80
N PHE A 95 -3.90 0.51 3.46
CA PHE A 95 -2.78 -0.19 4.10
C PHE A 95 -2.68 0.15 5.58
N TYR A 96 -2.98 1.38 5.92
CA TYR A 96 -2.99 1.88 7.27
C TYR A 96 -3.93 1.13 8.24
N LYS A 97 -5.03 0.58 7.72
CA LYS A 97 -6.05 -0.11 8.51
C LYS A 97 -5.78 -1.60 8.68
N VAL A 98 -4.89 -2.17 7.87
CA VAL A 98 -4.54 -3.60 7.88
C VAL A 98 -3.32 -3.83 8.78
N ALA A 99 -3.29 -4.93 9.49
CA ALA A 99 -2.19 -5.25 10.41
C ALA A 99 -0.84 -5.28 9.68
N SER A 100 0.21 -4.72 10.30
CA SER A 100 1.56 -4.69 9.74
C SER A 100 2.11 -6.09 9.40
N SER A 101 1.75 -7.11 10.20
CA SER A 101 2.12 -8.50 9.95
C SER A 101 1.62 -9.04 8.61
N PHE A 102 0.48 -8.55 8.14
CA PHE A 102 -0.08 -8.91 6.84
C PHE A 102 0.81 -8.42 5.68
N TRP A 103 1.31 -7.18 5.77
CA TRP A 103 2.20 -6.62 4.75
C TRP A 103 3.54 -7.34 4.69
N ASP A 104 4.07 -7.74 5.85
CA ASP A 104 5.26 -8.58 5.95
C ASP A 104 5.05 -9.93 5.25
N LEU A 105 3.89 -10.53 5.43
CA LEU A 105 3.51 -11.77 4.80
C LEU A 105 3.36 -11.63 3.29
N LEU A 106 2.68 -10.58 2.82
CA LEU A 106 2.55 -10.27 1.38
C LEU A 106 3.89 -9.92 0.73
N TYR A 107 4.77 -9.21 1.43
CA TYR A 107 6.13 -8.95 0.93
C TYR A 107 6.90 -10.25 0.69
N LYS A 108 6.75 -11.22 1.58
CA LYS A 108 7.37 -12.55 1.44
C LYS A 108 6.71 -13.38 0.35
N HIS A 109 5.40 -13.31 0.26
CA HIS A 109 4.55 -14.12 -0.63
C HIS A 109 3.63 -13.22 -1.47
N PRO A 110 4.17 -12.40 -2.39
CA PRO A 110 3.34 -11.51 -3.21
C PRO A 110 2.57 -12.26 -4.31
N VAL A 111 2.90 -13.53 -4.57
CA VAL A 111 2.17 -14.42 -5.48
C VAL A 111 1.41 -15.44 -4.63
N LEU A 112 0.09 -15.32 -4.62
CA LEU A 112 -0.82 -16.12 -3.82
C LEU A 112 -1.53 -17.15 -4.71
N PRO A 113 -1.24 -18.45 -4.59
CA PRO A 113 -2.03 -19.47 -5.27
C PRO A 113 -3.46 -19.49 -4.70
N THR A 114 -4.46 -19.67 -5.55
CA THR A 114 -5.86 -19.72 -5.14
C THR A 114 -6.48 -21.07 -5.43
N THR A 115 -7.39 -21.50 -4.57
CA THR A 115 -8.27 -22.64 -4.88
C THR A 115 -9.31 -22.23 -5.93
N PRO A 116 -9.96 -23.19 -6.63
CA PRO A 116 -11.02 -22.86 -7.57
C PRO A 116 -12.18 -22.07 -6.97
N GLU A 117 -12.46 -22.24 -5.68
CA GLU A 117 -13.48 -21.47 -4.97
C GLU A 117 -13.01 -20.03 -4.71
N GLN A 118 -11.80 -19.85 -4.22
CA GLN A 118 -11.19 -18.53 -4.00
C GLN A 118 -11.07 -17.77 -5.32
N ASP A 119 -10.68 -18.41 -6.42
CA ASP A 119 -10.60 -17.79 -7.73
C ASP A 119 -11.96 -17.31 -8.23
N ARG A 120 -13.05 -18.09 -7.99
CA ARG A 120 -14.42 -17.63 -8.28
C ARG A 120 -14.80 -16.38 -7.48
N LEU A 121 -14.51 -16.35 -6.18
CA LEU A 121 -14.77 -15.19 -5.33
C LEU A 121 -13.97 -13.96 -5.79
N LEU A 122 -12.69 -14.14 -6.10
CA LEU A 122 -11.86 -13.08 -6.67
C LEU A 122 -12.40 -12.56 -8.00
N LYS A 123 -12.86 -13.44 -8.89
CA LYS A 123 -13.49 -13.03 -10.15
C LYS A 123 -14.67 -12.08 -9.91
N HIS A 124 -15.55 -12.40 -8.97
CA HIS A 124 -16.70 -11.54 -8.64
C HIS A 124 -16.26 -10.21 -8.04
N TRP A 125 -15.24 -10.24 -7.17
CA TRP A 125 -14.66 -9.04 -6.58
C TRP A 125 -14.04 -8.14 -7.67
N PHE A 126 -13.31 -8.71 -8.63
CA PHE A 126 -12.74 -7.98 -9.76
C PHE A 126 -13.84 -7.36 -10.63
N ILE A 127 -14.89 -8.09 -10.98
CA ILE A 127 -16.03 -7.58 -11.77
C ILE A 127 -16.71 -6.41 -11.05
N GLN A 128 -16.99 -6.57 -9.75
CA GLN A 128 -17.64 -5.51 -8.96
C GLN A 128 -16.76 -4.26 -8.88
N THR A 129 -15.49 -4.43 -8.59
CA THR A 129 -14.56 -3.30 -8.41
C THR A 129 -14.29 -2.60 -9.73
N ASP A 130 -14.14 -3.35 -10.83
CA ASP A 130 -14.05 -2.84 -12.20
C ASP A 130 -15.26 -1.97 -12.55
N TRP A 131 -16.47 -2.48 -12.27
CA TRP A 131 -17.70 -1.73 -12.52
C TRP A 131 -17.74 -0.40 -11.76
N ILE A 132 -17.34 -0.41 -10.48
CA ILE A 132 -17.29 0.81 -9.65
C ILE A 132 -16.28 1.81 -10.22
N ILE A 133 -15.07 1.36 -10.56
CA ILE A 133 -14.01 2.22 -11.10
C ILE A 133 -14.47 2.89 -12.41
N ASN A 134 -15.14 2.17 -13.28
CA ASN A 134 -15.46 2.64 -14.63
C ASN A 134 -16.82 3.34 -14.76
N HIS A 135 -17.75 3.15 -13.81
CA HIS A 135 -19.13 3.64 -13.94
C HIS A 135 -19.60 4.55 -12.81
N CYS A 136 -18.89 4.60 -11.69
CA CYS A 136 -19.23 5.47 -10.57
C CYS A 136 -18.33 6.69 -10.53
N ASP A 137 -18.85 7.86 -10.90
CA ASP A 137 -18.12 9.13 -10.94
C ASP A 137 -18.49 10.03 -9.76
N THR A 138 -18.43 9.50 -8.54
CA THR A 138 -18.76 10.23 -7.32
C THR A 138 -17.60 10.17 -6.31
N GLU A 139 -17.51 11.14 -5.41
CA GLU A 139 -16.52 11.10 -4.29
C GLU A 139 -16.72 9.81 -3.44
N GLN A 140 -17.97 9.35 -3.30
CA GLN A 140 -18.28 8.12 -2.58
C GLN A 140 -17.71 6.86 -3.26
N ALA A 141 -17.54 6.86 -4.58
CA ALA A 141 -16.93 5.73 -5.30
C ALA A 141 -15.51 5.45 -4.81
N LYS A 142 -14.74 6.49 -4.50
CA LYS A 142 -13.41 6.36 -3.88
C LYS A 142 -13.47 5.58 -2.58
N ASP A 143 -14.44 5.90 -1.72
CA ASP A 143 -14.62 5.22 -0.43
C ASP A 143 -15.01 3.76 -0.61
N VAL A 144 -15.86 3.46 -1.60
CA VAL A 144 -16.26 2.08 -1.91
C VAL A 144 -15.07 1.27 -2.42
N VAL A 145 -14.28 1.80 -3.35
CA VAL A 145 -13.05 1.13 -3.84
C VAL A 145 -12.08 0.88 -2.68
N ARG A 146 -11.84 1.88 -1.83
CA ARG A 146 -10.98 1.74 -0.65
C ARG A 146 -11.48 0.63 0.28
N ASN A 147 -12.79 0.60 0.56
CA ASN A 147 -13.37 -0.40 1.45
C ASN A 147 -13.33 -1.80 0.82
N ASN A 148 -13.52 -1.92 -0.50
CA ASN A 148 -13.37 -3.18 -1.23
C ASN A 148 -11.95 -3.74 -1.07
N PHE A 149 -10.92 -2.92 -1.26
CA PHE A 149 -9.53 -3.33 -1.05
C PHE A 149 -9.26 -3.73 0.39
N TYR A 150 -9.74 -2.95 1.36
CA TYR A 150 -9.60 -3.28 2.77
C TYR A 150 -10.23 -4.64 3.11
N ASN A 151 -11.48 -4.87 2.68
CA ASN A 151 -12.19 -6.13 2.93
C ASN A 151 -11.46 -7.33 2.28
N LEU A 152 -10.95 -7.15 1.06
CA LEU A 152 -10.17 -8.20 0.39
C LEU A 152 -8.88 -8.52 1.15
N PHE A 153 -8.13 -7.51 1.60
CA PHE A 153 -6.88 -7.73 2.33
C PHE A 153 -7.12 -8.38 3.69
N VAL A 154 -8.19 -8.02 4.40
CA VAL A 154 -8.58 -8.71 5.65
C VAL A 154 -8.94 -10.16 5.37
N ALA A 155 -9.65 -10.46 4.27
CA ALA A 155 -9.97 -11.83 3.89
C ALA A 155 -8.71 -12.64 3.54
N ILE A 156 -7.78 -12.05 2.79
CA ILE A 156 -6.49 -12.68 2.45
C ILE A 156 -5.67 -12.93 3.74
N ASP A 157 -5.55 -11.96 4.65
CA ASP A 157 -4.83 -12.11 5.93
C ASP A 157 -5.40 -13.28 6.74
N ASN A 158 -6.73 -13.35 6.88
CA ASN A 158 -7.37 -14.45 7.58
C ASN A 158 -7.09 -15.82 6.93
N GLU A 159 -7.13 -15.88 5.60
CA GLU A 159 -6.88 -17.12 4.88
C GLU A 159 -5.41 -17.56 4.96
N MET A 160 -4.47 -16.63 4.85
CA MET A 160 -3.05 -16.91 4.99
C MET A 160 -2.72 -17.45 6.39
N ARG A 161 -3.32 -16.87 7.45
CA ARG A 161 -3.20 -17.37 8.83
C ARG A 161 -3.80 -18.77 8.99
N ARG A 162 -4.98 -19.00 8.39
CA ARG A 162 -5.66 -20.30 8.46
C ARG A 162 -4.87 -21.43 7.77
N THR A 163 -4.19 -21.12 6.69
CA THR A 163 -3.41 -22.09 5.90
C THR A 163 -1.99 -22.34 6.43
N GLY A 164 -1.60 -21.68 7.52
CA GLY A 164 -0.29 -21.88 8.16
C GLY A 164 0.88 -21.36 7.31
N ILE A 165 0.64 -20.47 6.35
CA ILE A 165 1.70 -19.84 5.54
C ILE A 165 2.71 -19.09 6.44
N GLU A 166 2.30 -18.71 7.65
CA GLU A 166 3.18 -18.09 8.65
C GLU A 166 4.32 -19.03 9.13
N GLU A 167 4.10 -20.35 9.15
CA GLU A 167 5.06 -21.31 9.74
C GLU A 167 6.27 -21.63 8.85
N VAL A 168 6.20 -21.37 7.54
CA VAL A 168 7.27 -21.76 6.59
C VAL A 168 8.42 -20.73 6.54
N SER A 169 8.32 -19.62 7.23
CA SER A 169 9.34 -18.56 7.14
C SER A 169 10.38 -18.63 8.25
N ASN A 170 11.56 -19.15 7.95
CA ASN A 170 12.80 -18.91 8.71
C ASN A 170 13.18 -17.41 8.84
N PHE A 171 12.38 -16.50 8.28
CA PHE A 171 12.57 -15.04 8.31
C PHE A 171 12.13 -14.39 9.62
N SER A 172 11.27 -15.04 10.42
CA SER A 172 10.96 -14.56 11.79
C SER A 172 12.18 -14.45 12.69
N LYS A 173 13.32 -15.04 12.31
CA LYS A 173 14.62 -14.89 12.97
C LYS A 173 15.36 -13.60 12.58
N ASN A 174 14.93 -12.84 11.58
CA ASN A 174 15.59 -11.59 11.23
C ASN A 174 15.08 -10.46 12.14
N ARG A 175 15.87 -10.16 13.18
CA ARG A 175 15.61 -9.09 14.16
C ARG A 175 15.28 -7.74 13.48
N SER A 176 15.82 -7.47 12.30
CA SER A 176 15.59 -6.23 11.55
C SER A 176 14.14 -6.12 11.08
N TRP A 177 13.58 -7.19 10.50
CA TRP A 177 12.20 -7.20 10.03
C TRP A 177 11.20 -7.17 11.18
N LYS A 178 11.50 -7.87 12.28
CA LYS A 178 10.66 -7.79 13.48
C LYS A 178 10.60 -6.34 14.00
N LEU A 179 11.74 -5.67 14.14
CA LEU A 179 11.79 -4.28 14.60
C LEU A 179 11.06 -3.33 13.65
N TYR A 180 11.17 -3.57 12.34
CA TYR A 180 10.46 -2.79 11.34
C TYR A 180 8.92 -2.93 11.50
N ASN A 181 8.40 -4.15 11.64
CA ASN A 181 6.98 -4.40 11.86
C ASN A 181 6.48 -3.89 13.22
N ASP A 182 7.29 -4.05 14.27
CA ASP A 182 6.98 -3.52 15.60
C ASP A 182 6.89 -1.99 15.57
N PHE A 183 7.75 -1.32 14.75
CA PHE A 183 7.66 0.13 14.52
C PHE A 183 6.32 0.52 13.90
N TYR A 184 5.88 -0.16 12.82
CA TYR A 184 4.60 0.13 12.20
C TYR A 184 3.42 -0.10 13.13
N THR A 185 3.47 -1.15 13.93
CA THR A 185 2.47 -1.43 14.96
C THR A 185 2.38 -0.31 16.00
N LEU A 186 3.52 0.21 16.45
CA LEU A 186 3.59 1.35 17.34
C LEU A 186 3.10 2.63 16.66
N LEU A 187 3.55 2.86 15.42
CA LEU A 187 3.19 4.02 14.63
C LEU A 187 1.68 4.12 14.43
N SER A 188 1.02 3.02 14.03
CA SER A 188 -0.43 2.98 13.84
C SER A 188 -1.22 3.39 15.09
N ARG A 189 -0.69 3.10 16.28
CA ARG A 189 -1.35 3.39 17.57
C ARG A 189 -1.01 4.75 18.17
N HIS A 190 0.16 5.29 17.82
CA HIS A 190 0.73 6.41 18.57
C HIS A 190 1.05 7.65 17.74
N HIS A 191 0.98 7.60 16.41
CA HIS A 191 1.37 8.71 15.53
C HIS A 191 0.57 10.00 15.73
N THR A 192 -0.66 9.93 16.28
CA THR A 192 -1.45 11.10 16.60
C THR A 192 -0.90 11.88 17.80
N LYS A 193 -0.11 11.22 18.67
CA LYS A 193 0.43 11.79 19.91
C LYS A 193 1.93 11.99 19.87
N HIS A 194 2.65 11.19 19.11
CA HIS A 194 4.11 11.16 19.10
C HIS A 194 4.63 11.26 17.68
N HIS A 195 5.26 12.40 17.37
CA HIS A 195 5.74 12.74 16.02
C HIS A 195 7.25 12.63 15.87
N ASP A 196 7.97 12.25 16.93
CA ASP A 196 9.42 12.17 16.94
C ASP A 196 9.92 10.72 16.85
N VAL A 197 11.08 10.54 16.18
CA VAL A 197 11.70 9.23 15.98
C VAL A 197 12.17 8.61 17.28
N LYS A 198 12.58 9.45 18.24
CA LYS A 198 13.13 9.00 19.53
C LYS A 198 12.13 8.19 20.32
N TYR A 199 10.86 8.64 20.39
CA TYR A 199 9.79 7.91 21.06
C TYR A 199 9.68 6.46 20.58
N TYR A 200 9.68 6.26 19.25
CA TYR A 200 9.55 4.92 18.66
C TYR A 200 10.81 4.08 18.89
N ALA A 201 11.98 4.67 18.76
CA ALA A 201 13.23 4.01 19.02
C ALA A 201 13.32 3.53 20.50
N ASP A 202 12.93 4.38 21.43
CA ASP A 202 12.89 4.04 22.86
C ASP A 202 11.90 2.89 23.14
N LYS A 203 10.71 2.91 22.53
CA LYS A 203 9.71 1.83 22.65
C LYS A 203 10.18 0.50 22.06
N LEU A 204 11.01 0.55 21.04
CA LEU A 204 11.63 -0.62 20.39
C LEU A 204 12.93 -1.08 21.08
N HIS A 205 13.36 -0.37 22.13
CA HIS A 205 14.62 -0.62 22.83
C HIS A 205 15.85 -0.62 21.89
N ILE A 206 15.88 0.35 20.97
CA ILE A 206 16.98 0.59 20.02
C ILE A 206 17.34 2.07 19.97
N THR A 207 18.49 2.39 19.39
CA THR A 207 18.87 3.79 19.16
C THR A 207 18.16 4.36 17.93
N PRO A 208 17.89 5.68 17.90
CA PRO A 208 17.40 6.35 16.70
C PRO A 208 18.27 6.10 15.47
N ASP A 209 19.59 6.12 15.61
CA ASP A 209 20.54 5.84 14.52
C ASP A 209 20.36 4.42 13.95
N TYR A 210 20.17 3.42 14.82
CA TYR A 210 19.87 2.06 14.35
C TYR A 210 18.54 1.99 13.59
N LEU A 211 17.52 2.70 14.07
CA LEU A 211 16.23 2.77 13.39
C LEU A 211 16.34 3.46 12.02
N TYR A 212 17.14 4.53 11.89
CA TYR A 212 17.45 5.16 10.60
C TYR A 212 18.14 4.20 9.64
N LYS A 213 19.16 3.48 10.09
CA LYS A 213 19.86 2.47 9.27
C LYS A 213 18.96 1.33 8.85
N LEU A 214 18.05 0.92 9.72
CA LEU A 214 17.06 -0.10 9.44
C LEU A 214 16.11 0.33 8.30
N PHE A 215 15.52 1.51 8.42
CA PHE A 215 14.60 2.06 7.43
C PHE A 215 15.27 2.33 6.09
N HIS A 216 16.46 2.89 6.10
CA HIS A 216 17.23 3.12 4.88
C HIS A 216 17.54 1.80 4.13
N ARG A 217 17.82 0.73 4.88
CA ARG A 217 18.10 -0.60 4.29
C ARG A 217 16.88 -1.25 3.68
N ILE A 218 15.70 -1.08 4.30
CA ILE A 218 14.46 -1.78 3.91
C ILE A 218 13.69 -0.99 2.86
N GLU A 219 13.51 0.33 3.05
CA GLU A 219 12.65 1.16 2.19
C GLU A 219 13.36 2.35 1.55
N ASN A 220 14.62 2.58 1.87
CA ASN A 220 15.38 3.76 1.42
C ASN A 220 14.71 5.11 1.77
N ILE A 221 13.91 5.15 2.83
CA ILE A 221 13.32 6.35 3.41
C ILE A 221 13.74 6.50 4.87
N SER A 222 13.42 7.63 5.49
CA SER A 222 13.68 7.83 6.91
C SER A 222 12.48 7.41 7.78
N PRO A 223 12.70 6.96 9.04
CA PRO A 223 11.62 6.75 10.00
C PRO A 223 10.78 8.01 10.21
N LYS A 224 11.40 9.19 10.17
CA LYS A 224 10.72 10.47 10.31
C LYS A 224 9.76 10.72 9.15
N GLU A 225 10.19 10.43 7.94
CA GLU A 225 9.32 10.56 6.76
C GLU A 225 8.10 9.64 6.87
N MET A 226 8.27 8.42 7.38
CA MET A 226 7.15 7.51 7.60
C MET A 226 6.19 8.03 8.66
N ILE A 227 6.70 8.55 9.79
CA ILE A 227 5.85 9.19 10.82
C ILE A 227 5.08 10.36 10.20
N ASP A 228 5.76 11.21 9.44
CA ASP A 228 5.14 12.38 8.81
C ASP A 228 4.02 11.99 7.83
N ARG A 229 4.19 10.93 7.05
CA ARG A 229 3.13 10.40 6.16
C ARG A 229 1.89 9.98 6.96
N PHE A 230 2.07 9.30 8.08
CA PHE A 230 0.97 8.88 8.95
C PHE A 230 0.23 10.08 9.55
N VAL A 231 0.95 11.07 10.03
CA VAL A 231 0.37 12.30 10.60
C VAL A 231 -0.42 13.08 9.55
N ILE A 232 0.10 13.20 8.33
CA ILE A 232 -0.59 13.87 7.21
C ILE A 232 -1.91 13.17 6.86
N VAL A 233 -1.93 11.84 6.84
CA VAL A 233 -3.18 11.09 6.59
C VAL A 233 -4.21 11.41 7.66
N SER A 234 -3.82 11.44 8.94
CA SER A 234 -4.73 11.79 10.04
C SER A 234 -5.25 13.24 9.95
N ILE A 235 -4.40 14.21 9.59
CA ILE A 235 -4.85 15.59 9.35
C ILE A 235 -5.88 15.61 8.20
N LYS A 236 -5.62 14.94 7.08
CA LYS A 236 -6.54 14.87 5.95
C LYS A 236 -7.90 14.27 6.34
N ILE A 237 -7.89 13.16 7.09
CA ILE A 237 -9.11 12.52 7.58
C ILE A 237 -9.95 13.48 8.43
N LEU A 238 -9.33 14.20 9.36
CA LEU A 238 -10.03 15.16 10.20
C LEU A 238 -10.55 16.37 9.41
N LEU A 239 -9.78 16.85 8.42
CA LEU A 239 -10.21 17.95 7.54
C LEU A 239 -11.41 17.56 6.66
N GLN A 240 -11.47 16.34 6.20
CA GLN A 240 -12.53 15.81 5.33
C GLN A 240 -13.81 15.48 6.10
N ASN A 241 -13.66 14.79 7.23
CA ASN A 241 -14.77 14.13 7.90
C ASN A 241 -15.33 14.92 9.11
N THR A 242 -14.75 16.08 9.43
CA THR A 242 -15.19 16.89 10.58
C THR A 242 -15.23 18.37 10.26
N ASP A 243 -16.02 19.11 11.04
CA ASP A 243 -16.04 20.58 11.03
C ASP A 243 -15.12 21.22 12.10
N LEU A 244 -14.20 20.42 12.67
CA LEU A 244 -13.25 20.91 13.66
C LEU A 244 -12.44 22.09 13.08
N SER A 245 -12.24 23.12 13.90
CA SER A 245 -11.33 24.21 13.54
C SER A 245 -9.91 23.70 13.37
N ILE A 246 -9.08 24.37 12.57
CA ILE A 246 -7.67 24.02 12.39
C ILE A 246 -6.94 23.94 13.74
N LYS A 247 -7.28 24.84 14.67
CA LYS A 247 -6.75 24.82 16.03
C LYS A 247 -7.13 23.55 16.78
N ASN A 248 -8.38 23.11 16.67
CA ASN A 248 -8.86 21.88 17.32
C ASN A 248 -8.24 20.63 16.70
N ILE A 249 -8.03 20.61 15.37
CA ILE A 249 -7.32 19.51 14.71
C ILE A 249 -5.86 19.43 15.20
N ALA A 250 -5.20 20.58 15.34
CA ALA A 250 -3.85 20.61 15.90
C ALA A 250 -3.81 20.08 17.33
N ALA A 251 -4.77 20.45 18.17
CA ALA A 251 -4.89 19.94 19.53
C ALA A 251 -5.17 18.43 19.58
N GLU A 252 -6.09 17.94 18.75
CA GLU A 252 -6.42 16.50 18.62
C GLU A 252 -5.21 15.66 18.22
N LEU A 253 -4.37 16.20 17.36
CA LEU A 253 -3.15 15.54 16.90
C LEU A 253 -1.91 15.94 17.72
N HIS A 254 -2.09 16.54 18.88
CA HIS A 254 -1.03 16.91 19.84
C HIS A 254 0.09 17.76 19.23
N PHE A 255 -0.27 18.70 18.35
CA PHE A 255 0.64 19.75 17.93
C PHE A 255 0.59 20.90 18.92
N ASP A 256 1.71 21.23 19.54
CA ASP A 256 1.81 22.34 20.50
C ASP A 256 1.57 23.71 19.82
N ASP A 257 1.93 23.83 18.52
CA ASP A 257 1.81 25.04 17.72
C ASP A 257 0.94 24.81 16.48
N PRO A 258 -0.33 25.28 16.46
CA PRO A 258 -1.18 25.17 15.28
C PRO A 258 -0.59 25.79 13.99
N PRO A 259 0.08 26.97 14.03
CA PRO A 259 0.84 27.48 12.89
C PRO A 259 1.91 26.50 12.38
N TYR A 260 2.59 25.79 13.27
CA TYR A 260 3.55 24.75 12.87
C TYR A 260 2.87 23.62 12.11
N MET A 261 1.73 23.12 12.61
CA MET A 261 0.94 22.11 11.88
C MET A 261 0.54 22.59 10.49
N CYS A 262 0.13 23.86 10.33
CA CYS A 262 -0.22 24.42 9.02
C CYS A 262 0.98 24.45 8.07
N ARG A 263 2.15 24.89 8.54
CA ARG A 263 3.39 24.89 7.75
C ARG A 263 3.83 23.47 7.38
N PHE A 264 3.74 22.54 8.33
CA PHE A 264 4.02 21.13 8.12
C PHE A 264 3.10 20.53 7.05
N PHE A 265 1.79 20.74 7.16
CA PHE A 265 0.81 20.23 6.19
C PHE A 265 1.07 20.81 4.80
N ARG A 266 1.30 22.12 4.68
CA ARG A 266 1.60 22.76 3.39
C ARG A 266 2.89 22.24 2.76
N ARG A 267 3.94 22.03 3.55
CA ARG A 267 5.19 21.44 3.07
C ARG A 267 4.99 20.05 2.49
N MET A 268 4.14 19.23 3.11
CA MET A 268 3.91 17.85 2.72
C MET A 268 2.90 17.67 1.59
N THR A 269 1.96 18.61 1.42
CA THR A 269 0.83 18.47 0.48
C THR A 269 0.79 19.51 -0.62
N GLY A 270 1.58 20.58 -0.50
CA GLY A 270 1.54 21.74 -1.39
C GLY A 270 0.42 22.76 -1.08
N MET A 271 -0.55 22.40 -0.24
CA MET A 271 -1.72 23.22 0.10
C MET A 271 -1.77 23.51 1.61
N SER A 272 -2.38 24.62 2.00
CA SER A 272 -2.74 24.83 3.40
C SER A 272 -3.89 23.91 3.82
N PRO A 273 -4.06 23.62 5.14
CA PRO A 273 -5.20 22.82 5.61
C PRO A 273 -6.56 23.38 5.21
N LEU A 274 -6.70 24.70 5.15
CA LEU A 274 -7.95 25.35 4.77
C LEU A 274 -8.23 25.18 3.26
N GLU A 275 -7.25 25.45 2.40
CA GLU A 275 -7.34 25.21 0.95
C GLU A 275 -7.68 23.75 0.65
N TYR A 276 -7.06 22.82 1.39
CA TYR A 276 -7.36 21.40 1.23
C TYR A 276 -8.81 21.08 1.62
N ARG A 277 -9.30 21.59 2.77
CA ARG A 277 -10.69 21.40 3.21
C ARG A 277 -11.67 21.91 2.17
N ASP A 278 -11.43 23.11 1.64
CA ASP A 278 -12.31 23.73 0.65
C ASP A 278 -12.32 22.95 -0.68
N SER A 279 -11.22 22.28 -1.03
CA SER A 279 -11.12 21.48 -2.24
C SER A 279 -11.87 20.14 -2.17
N VAL A 280 -12.06 19.60 -0.97
CA VAL A 280 -12.71 18.27 -0.77
C VAL A 280 -14.16 18.37 -0.30
N LYS A 281 -14.63 19.56 0.11
CA LYS A 281 -16.03 19.83 0.49
C LYS A 281 -16.85 20.46 -0.64
N LYS A 282 -16.26 20.70 -1.80
CA LYS A 282 -16.94 21.11 -3.04
C LYS A 282 -17.45 19.89 -3.81
#